data_d0a97d8bc4751f7fce87d376a10d91c3
#
_entry.id   d0a97d8bc4751f7fce87d376a10d91c3
#
_cell.length_a   1.000
_cell.length_b   1.000
_cell.length_c   1.000
_cell.angle_alpha   90.00
_cell.angle_beta   90.00
_cell.angle_gamma   90.00
#
_symmetry.space_group_name_H-M   'P 1'
#
loop_
_entity.id
_entity.type
_entity.pdbx_description
1 polymer ?
#
loop_
_entity_poly.entity_id
_entity_poly.type
_entity_poly.pdbx_seq_one_letter_code
_entity_poly.pdbx_strand_id
1 'polypeptide(L)'
;MARNTNIKLRRSATAGAIPTTSNLDLGEIAINTYDGKLYAKTTEGSASEVIQVGSATDSYHKIRKSTEQSFTVTVDSKTSDHPWHGSGSSNAYFIDGLQSPHLHLVPGNTYRFDQSDSSNSSHPLRFYYEADKTTQYTTGVTTNGTPGSSGAYTQIVPTDSTPLVLHYGCSAHGYMGGRADFGTRNLTGFDTDDLSEGSSNLYFTNARADARIAAA
;
A
#
# COMPACT_ATOMS: atom_id res chain seq x y z
N MET A 1 29.29 -30.33 20.37
CA MET A 1 30.37 -30.01 19.44
C MET A 1 30.05 -28.73 18.73
N ALA A 2 30.84 -27.67 18.93
CA ALA A 2 30.67 -26.43 18.16
C ALA A 2 31.10 -26.68 16.71
N ARG A 3 30.23 -26.52 15.75
CA ARG A 3 30.57 -26.55 14.33
C ARG A 3 31.26 -25.24 13.99
N ASN A 4 32.57 -25.27 13.79
CA ASN A 4 33.32 -24.17 13.18
C ASN A 4 33.02 -24.19 11.67
N THR A 5 31.93 -23.59 11.25
CA THR A 5 31.62 -23.43 9.83
C THR A 5 32.08 -22.02 9.41
N ASN A 6 33.20 -21.95 8.70
CA ASN A 6 33.64 -20.70 8.08
C ASN A 6 32.72 -20.41 6.87
N ILE A 7 31.81 -19.49 7.01
CA ILE A 7 31.00 -19.00 5.89
C ILE A 7 31.86 -17.97 5.14
N LYS A 8 32.26 -18.28 3.92
CA LYS A 8 32.93 -17.34 3.03
C LYS A 8 31.87 -16.68 2.15
N LEU A 9 31.73 -15.38 2.27
CA LEU A 9 30.88 -14.59 1.38
C LEU A 9 31.64 -14.18 0.13
N ARG A 10 31.01 -14.16 -1.03
CA ARG A 10 31.56 -13.49 -2.21
C ARG A 10 31.71 -12.00 -1.92
N ARG A 11 32.80 -11.39 -2.39
CA ARG A 11 33.10 -10.00 -2.10
C ARG A 11 33.69 -9.27 -3.29
N SER A 12 33.36 -7.98 -3.37
CA SER A 12 34.01 -7.00 -4.24
C SER A 12 34.50 -5.81 -3.40
N ALA A 13 35.63 -5.24 -3.76
CA ALA A 13 36.15 -3.99 -3.21
C ALA A 13 36.07 -2.83 -4.25
N THR A 14 35.33 -3.01 -5.33
CA THR A 14 35.17 -2.03 -6.39
C THR A 14 33.95 -1.19 -6.13
N ALA A 15 34.08 0.14 -6.17
CA ALA A 15 32.97 1.07 -6.01
C ALA A 15 31.83 0.77 -7.01
N GLY A 16 30.59 0.72 -6.53
CA GLY A 16 29.39 0.49 -7.33
C GLY A 16 29.24 -0.91 -7.93
N ALA A 17 30.16 -1.85 -7.63
CA ALA A 17 30.06 -3.21 -8.17
C ALA A 17 28.85 -3.97 -7.59
N ILE A 18 27.97 -4.42 -8.47
CA ILE A 18 26.79 -5.22 -8.18
C ILE A 18 26.96 -6.60 -8.79
N PRO A 19 26.76 -7.71 -8.05
CA PRO A 19 26.83 -9.04 -8.64
C PRO A 19 25.65 -9.25 -9.60
N THR A 20 25.91 -10.09 -10.61
CA THR A 20 24.86 -10.54 -11.55
C THR A 20 24.23 -11.85 -11.07
N THR A 21 23.13 -12.27 -11.68
CA THR A 21 22.49 -13.56 -11.37
C THR A 21 23.37 -14.77 -11.69
N SER A 22 24.36 -14.62 -12.57
CA SER A 22 25.37 -15.65 -12.87
C SER A 22 26.51 -15.70 -11.86
N ASN A 23 26.70 -14.67 -11.03
CA ASN A 23 27.73 -14.60 -10.02
C ASN A 23 27.34 -15.23 -8.68
N LEU A 24 26.04 -15.45 -8.44
CA LEU A 24 25.51 -15.97 -7.20
C LEU A 24 24.64 -17.20 -7.43
N ASP A 25 24.72 -18.15 -6.54
CA ASP A 25 23.76 -19.24 -6.43
C ASP A 25 22.53 -18.77 -5.66
N LEU A 26 21.40 -19.48 -5.81
CA LEU A 26 20.17 -19.14 -5.11
C LEU A 26 20.38 -19.21 -3.58
N GLY A 27 20.09 -18.12 -2.88
CA GLY A 27 20.32 -17.98 -1.45
C GLY A 27 21.77 -17.65 -1.06
N GLU A 28 22.70 -17.53 -2.02
CA GLU A 28 24.06 -17.06 -1.76
C GLU A 28 24.08 -15.55 -1.49
N ILE A 29 24.95 -15.14 -0.57
CA ILE A 29 25.13 -13.73 -0.18
C ILE A 29 26.48 -13.22 -0.69
N ALA A 30 26.47 -12.00 -1.24
CA ALA A 30 27.67 -11.26 -1.59
C ALA A 30 27.74 -9.93 -0.85
N ILE A 31 28.97 -9.45 -0.61
CA ILE A 31 29.21 -8.15 -0.01
C ILE A 31 30.08 -7.27 -0.92
N ASN A 32 29.67 -6.04 -1.15
CA ASN A 32 30.55 -4.99 -1.65
C ASN A 32 31.18 -4.30 -0.44
N THR A 33 32.47 -4.56 -0.20
CA THR A 33 33.17 -4.01 0.96
C THR A 33 33.58 -2.55 0.79
N TYR A 34 33.58 -2.04 -0.45
CA TYR A 34 33.79 -0.62 -0.72
C TYR A 34 32.56 0.21 -0.35
N ASP A 35 31.39 -0.23 -0.79
CA ASP A 35 30.13 0.50 -0.59
C ASP A 35 29.39 0.09 0.71
N GLY A 36 29.85 -0.96 1.40
CA GLY A 36 29.20 -1.51 2.58
C GLY A 36 27.84 -2.18 2.28
N LYS A 37 27.65 -2.72 1.07
CA LYS A 37 26.37 -3.25 0.61
C LYS A 37 26.37 -4.77 0.57
N LEU A 38 25.25 -5.37 1.01
CA LEU A 38 24.98 -6.79 0.87
C LEU A 38 24.01 -7.06 -0.29
N TYR A 39 24.22 -8.20 -0.96
CA TYR A 39 23.37 -8.65 -2.06
C TYR A 39 23.03 -10.13 -1.87
N ALA A 40 21.85 -10.54 -2.32
CA ALA A 40 21.42 -11.94 -2.38
C ALA A 40 20.74 -12.23 -3.71
N LYS A 41 20.89 -13.47 -4.21
CA LYS A 41 20.09 -13.95 -5.35
C LYS A 41 18.80 -14.53 -4.84
N THR A 42 17.70 -14.07 -5.39
CA THR A 42 16.35 -14.56 -5.14
C THR A 42 15.72 -15.10 -6.42
N THR A 43 14.68 -15.90 -6.27
CA THR A 43 13.89 -16.41 -7.39
C THR A 43 12.41 -16.23 -7.06
N GLU A 44 11.67 -15.66 -7.99
CA GLU A 44 10.22 -15.58 -7.94
C GLU A 44 9.65 -16.18 -9.22
N GLY A 45 8.89 -17.26 -9.07
CA GLY A 45 8.46 -18.07 -10.21
C GLY A 45 9.66 -18.66 -10.98
N SER A 46 9.79 -18.35 -12.26
CA SER A 46 10.90 -18.79 -13.13
C SER A 46 12.03 -17.77 -13.29
N ALA A 47 11.87 -16.57 -12.75
CA ALA A 47 12.84 -15.49 -12.87
C ALA A 47 13.76 -15.39 -11.65
N SER A 48 15.08 -15.29 -11.88
CA SER A 48 16.06 -15.02 -10.83
C SER A 48 16.56 -13.59 -10.94
N GLU A 49 16.72 -12.93 -9.78
CA GLU A 49 17.27 -11.59 -9.69
C GLU A 49 18.27 -11.46 -8.53
N VAL A 50 19.12 -10.44 -8.58
CA VAL A 50 19.98 -10.07 -7.47
C VAL A 50 19.40 -8.83 -6.80
N ILE A 51 19.12 -8.96 -5.52
CA ILE A 51 18.60 -7.87 -4.69
C ILE A 51 19.68 -7.37 -3.73
N GLN A 52 19.65 -6.07 -3.43
CA GLN A 52 20.44 -5.50 -2.34
C GLN A 52 19.70 -5.71 -1.02
N VAL A 53 20.39 -6.30 -0.03
CA VAL A 53 19.85 -6.57 1.30
C VAL A 53 20.25 -5.44 2.24
N GLY A 54 19.28 -4.74 2.83
CA GLY A 54 19.55 -3.79 3.92
C GLY A 54 20.11 -2.43 3.52
N SER A 55 19.63 -1.81 2.44
CA SER A 55 19.94 -0.40 2.15
C SER A 55 19.14 0.53 3.04
N ALA A 56 19.81 1.42 3.78
CA ALA A 56 19.18 2.35 4.71
C ALA A 56 18.33 3.46 4.03
N THR A 57 18.56 3.70 2.74
CA THR A 57 17.88 4.77 1.98
C THR A 57 16.78 4.29 1.04
N ASP A 58 16.68 2.96 0.80
CA ASP A 58 15.78 2.41 -0.21
C ASP A 58 15.04 1.14 0.26
N SER A 59 15.28 0.76 1.52
CA SER A 59 15.12 -0.63 1.95
C SER A 59 13.70 -1.06 2.31
N TYR A 60 12.79 -0.15 2.56
CA TYR A 60 11.41 -0.55 2.86
C TYR A 60 10.53 -0.74 1.61
N HIS A 61 10.90 -0.11 0.50
CA HIS A 61 10.10 -0.17 -0.75
C HIS A 61 10.60 -1.20 -1.77
N LYS A 62 11.90 -1.58 -1.75
CA LYS A 62 12.45 -2.54 -2.73
C LYS A 62 12.48 -3.99 -2.28
N ILE A 63 12.45 -4.25 -0.98
CA ILE A 63 12.27 -5.63 -0.46
C ILE A 63 10.80 -6.07 -0.58
N ARG A 64 9.87 -5.13 -0.66
CA ARG A 64 8.52 -5.39 -1.10
C ARG A 64 8.45 -5.07 -2.60
N LYS A 65 8.72 -6.06 -3.45
CA LYS A 65 8.12 -6.10 -4.76
C LYS A 65 6.66 -5.72 -4.55
N SER A 66 6.15 -4.78 -5.35
CA SER A 66 4.73 -4.45 -5.36
C SER A 66 3.96 -5.77 -5.37
N THR A 67 3.52 -6.22 -4.21
CA THR A 67 2.78 -7.46 -4.11
C THR A 67 1.39 -7.17 -4.61
N GLU A 68 1.03 -7.80 -5.71
CA GLU A 68 -0.36 -7.86 -6.08
C GLU A 68 -1.10 -8.69 -5.04
N GLN A 69 -2.02 -8.07 -4.34
CA GLN A 69 -2.94 -8.73 -3.42
C GLN A 69 -4.31 -8.77 -4.08
N SER A 70 -4.84 -9.97 -4.25
CA SER A 70 -6.17 -10.17 -4.82
C SER A 70 -7.15 -10.53 -3.71
N PHE A 71 -8.30 -9.87 -3.73
CA PHE A 71 -9.44 -10.11 -2.86
C PHE A 71 -10.60 -10.65 -3.67
N THR A 72 -11.25 -11.70 -3.21
CA THR A 72 -12.50 -12.20 -3.79
C THR A 72 -13.65 -11.31 -3.32
N VAL A 73 -14.44 -10.81 -4.26
CA VAL A 73 -15.63 -10.01 -3.97
C VAL A 73 -16.88 -10.80 -4.29
N THR A 74 -17.79 -10.88 -3.35
CA THR A 74 -19.14 -11.39 -3.55
C THR A 74 -20.18 -10.40 -3.05
N VAL A 75 -21.42 -10.56 -3.45
CA VAL A 75 -22.54 -9.73 -3.01
C VAL A 75 -23.59 -10.63 -2.38
N ASP A 76 -24.03 -10.27 -1.18
CA ASP A 76 -25.10 -10.95 -0.46
C ASP A 76 -25.91 -9.94 0.39
N SER A 77 -26.94 -10.43 1.05
CA SER A 77 -27.83 -9.63 1.90
C SER A 77 -27.09 -8.94 3.04
N LYS A 78 -27.40 -7.66 3.22
CA LYS A 78 -26.83 -6.85 4.31
C LYS A 78 -27.40 -7.31 5.65
N THR A 79 -26.52 -7.62 6.60
CA THR A 79 -26.88 -7.96 7.98
C THR A 79 -26.81 -6.76 8.92
N SER A 80 -27.22 -6.93 10.18
CA SER A 80 -27.12 -5.90 11.23
C SER A 80 -25.67 -5.46 11.50
N ASP A 81 -24.68 -6.25 11.14
CA ASP A 81 -23.26 -5.96 11.39
C ASP A 81 -22.66 -4.99 10.36
N HIS A 82 -23.43 -4.69 9.30
CA HIS A 82 -22.98 -3.74 8.29
C HIS A 82 -22.99 -2.32 8.82
N PRO A 83 -21.91 -1.50 8.60
CA PRO A 83 -21.84 -0.12 9.07
C PRO A 83 -23.03 0.75 8.66
N TRP A 84 -23.64 0.44 7.52
CA TRP A 84 -24.78 1.15 6.94
C TRP A 84 -26.05 0.28 6.91
N HIS A 85 -26.26 -0.55 7.93
CA HIS A 85 -27.49 -1.33 8.05
C HIS A 85 -28.72 -0.38 8.09
N GLY A 86 -29.75 -0.72 7.34
CA GLY A 86 -30.94 0.11 7.22
C GLY A 86 -30.84 1.31 6.28
N SER A 87 -29.68 1.53 5.64
CA SER A 87 -29.45 2.62 4.69
C SER A 87 -29.05 2.09 3.31
N GLY A 88 -29.58 2.69 2.25
CA GLY A 88 -29.28 2.38 0.87
C GLY A 88 -29.72 0.98 0.42
N SER A 89 -28.84 0.24 -0.25
CA SER A 89 -29.11 -1.11 -0.73
C SER A 89 -29.33 -2.09 0.41
N SER A 90 -30.19 -3.11 0.19
CA SER A 90 -30.30 -4.27 1.06
C SER A 90 -29.13 -5.27 0.90
N ASN A 91 -28.29 -5.09 -0.13
CA ASN A 91 -27.13 -5.92 -0.38
C ASN A 91 -25.84 -5.24 0.14
N ALA A 92 -24.84 -6.06 0.44
CA ALA A 92 -23.50 -5.67 0.85
C ALA A 92 -22.44 -6.39 0.04
N TYR A 93 -21.24 -5.79 -0.07
CA TYR A 93 -20.05 -6.49 -0.50
C TYR A 93 -19.48 -7.36 0.62
N PHE A 94 -19.06 -8.55 0.25
CA PHE A 94 -18.26 -9.43 1.07
C PHE A 94 -16.88 -9.54 0.42
N ILE A 95 -15.84 -9.15 1.14
CA ILE A 95 -14.46 -9.21 0.70
C ILE A 95 -13.78 -10.37 1.44
N ASP A 96 -13.34 -11.38 0.70
CA ASP A 96 -12.82 -12.64 1.25
C ASP A 96 -13.77 -13.25 2.31
N GLY A 97 -15.08 -13.16 2.06
CA GLY A 97 -16.13 -13.69 2.94
C GLY A 97 -16.49 -12.80 4.13
N LEU A 98 -15.84 -11.65 4.32
CA LEU A 98 -16.16 -10.70 5.39
C LEU A 98 -17.06 -9.57 4.86
N GLN A 99 -18.17 -9.32 5.56
CA GLN A 99 -19.12 -8.27 5.18
C GLN A 99 -18.50 -6.89 5.37
N SER A 100 -18.33 -6.18 4.26
CA SER A 100 -17.87 -4.78 4.20
C SER A 100 -16.73 -4.45 5.17
N PRO A 101 -15.63 -5.26 5.18
CA PRO A 101 -14.55 -5.05 6.13
C PRO A 101 -13.88 -3.69 5.93
N HIS A 102 -13.31 -3.18 7.01
CA HIS A 102 -12.38 -2.08 6.93
C HIS A 102 -11.08 -2.56 6.28
N LEU A 103 -10.72 -1.97 5.15
CA LEU A 103 -9.52 -2.32 4.42
C LEU A 103 -8.36 -1.42 4.83
N HIS A 104 -7.17 -2.01 4.99
CA HIS A 104 -5.92 -1.28 5.17
C HIS A 104 -5.01 -1.55 3.98
N LEU A 105 -4.84 -0.55 3.11
CA LEU A 105 -4.13 -0.66 1.85
C LEU A 105 -2.86 0.21 1.90
N VAL A 106 -1.71 -0.42 1.64
CA VAL A 106 -0.40 0.25 1.74
C VAL A 106 -0.01 0.85 0.39
N PRO A 107 0.39 2.14 0.32
CA PRO A 107 0.91 2.74 -0.89
C PRO A 107 2.05 1.95 -1.53
N GLY A 108 2.09 1.92 -2.86
CA GLY A 108 3.08 1.18 -3.65
C GLY A 108 2.71 -0.29 -3.94
N ASN A 109 1.69 -0.85 -3.29
CA ASN A 109 1.18 -2.18 -3.61
C ASN A 109 0.02 -2.10 -4.61
N THR A 110 -0.24 -3.22 -5.28
CA THR A 110 -1.40 -3.39 -6.16
C THR A 110 -2.46 -4.22 -5.45
N TYR A 111 -3.69 -3.71 -5.40
CA TYR A 111 -4.82 -4.39 -4.79
C TYR A 111 -5.90 -4.62 -5.83
N ARG A 112 -6.19 -5.90 -6.09
CA ARG A 112 -7.21 -6.32 -7.05
C ARG A 112 -8.43 -6.87 -6.31
N PHE A 113 -9.58 -6.35 -6.63
CA PHE A 113 -10.88 -6.80 -6.17
C PHE A 113 -11.53 -7.59 -7.29
N ASP A 114 -11.43 -8.92 -7.22
CA ASP A 114 -11.97 -9.85 -8.21
C ASP A 114 -13.49 -9.87 -8.10
N GLN A 115 -14.16 -9.44 -9.15
CA GLN A 115 -15.61 -9.37 -9.29
C GLN A 115 -16.15 -10.42 -10.28
N SER A 116 -15.43 -11.53 -10.47
CA SER A 116 -15.83 -12.60 -11.41
C SER A 116 -17.04 -13.38 -10.93
N ASP A 117 -17.29 -13.42 -9.62
CA ASP A 117 -18.45 -14.12 -9.05
C ASP A 117 -19.77 -13.50 -9.56
N SER A 118 -20.73 -14.35 -9.94
CA SER A 118 -22.00 -13.93 -10.56
C SER A 118 -22.85 -13.01 -9.69
N SER A 119 -22.69 -13.07 -8.36
CA SER A 119 -23.37 -12.17 -7.43
C SER A 119 -23.01 -10.70 -7.62
N ASN A 120 -21.84 -10.41 -8.24
CA ASN A 120 -21.43 -9.06 -8.60
C ASN A 120 -22.17 -8.46 -9.80
N SER A 121 -23.04 -9.20 -10.46
CA SER A 121 -23.81 -8.71 -11.61
C SER A 121 -24.57 -7.44 -11.23
N SER A 122 -24.39 -6.37 -12.02
CA SER A 122 -24.93 -5.03 -11.74
C SER A 122 -24.38 -4.32 -10.49
N HIS A 123 -23.29 -4.83 -9.92
CA HIS A 123 -22.64 -4.24 -8.73
C HIS A 123 -21.17 -3.89 -8.99
N PRO A 124 -20.85 -2.89 -9.84
CA PRO A 124 -19.47 -2.46 -10.08
C PRO A 124 -18.86 -1.80 -8.82
N LEU A 125 -17.80 -2.39 -8.27
CA LEU A 125 -17.05 -1.80 -7.16
C LEU A 125 -16.23 -0.61 -7.65
N ARG A 126 -16.28 0.49 -6.91
CA ARG A 126 -15.52 1.73 -7.16
C ARG A 126 -15.05 2.32 -5.83
N PHE A 127 -14.11 3.27 -5.91
CA PHE A 127 -13.64 4.04 -4.76
C PHE A 127 -14.20 5.45 -4.78
N TYR A 128 -14.47 6.01 -3.60
CA TYR A 128 -15.10 7.31 -3.41
C TYR A 128 -14.46 8.05 -2.25
N TYR A 129 -14.53 9.37 -2.28
CA TYR A 129 -14.12 10.21 -1.15
C TYR A 129 -15.12 10.08 0.02
N GLU A 130 -16.42 9.93 -0.29
CA GLU A 130 -17.50 9.88 0.69
C GLU A 130 -18.23 8.52 0.65
N ALA A 131 -18.78 8.13 1.82
CA ALA A 131 -19.51 6.87 1.95
C ALA A 131 -20.81 6.81 1.13
N ASP A 132 -21.41 7.95 0.85
CA ASP A 132 -22.61 8.09 0.03
C ASP A 132 -22.33 8.08 -1.48
N LYS A 133 -21.06 7.86 -1.87
CA LYS A 133 -20.58 7.80 -3.27
C LYS A 133 -20.78 9.09 -4.09
N THR A 134 -20.79 10.25 -3.44
CA THR A 134 -20.98 11.55 -4.12
C THR A 134 -19.85 11.82 -5.11
N THR A 135 -18.58 11.64 -4.69
CA THR A 135 -17.40 11.94 -5.51
C THR A 135 -16.54 10.70 -5.73
N GLN A 136 -16.49 10.21 -6.97
CA GLN A 136 -15.67 9.05 -7.30
C GLN A 136 -14.17 9.38 -7.31
N TYR A 137 -13.36 8.53 -6.67
CA TYR A 137 -11.90 8.56 -6.75
C TYR A 137 -11.43 7.64 -7.88
N THR A 138 -10.61 8.15 -8.80
CA THR A 138 -10.17 7.42 -10.00
C THR A 138 -8.65 7.31 -10.14
N THR A 139 -7.87 8.08 -9.38
CA THR A 139 -6.41 8.08 -9.50
C THR A 139 -5.83 6.73 -9.06
N GLY A 140 -5.06 6.09 -9.95
CA GLY A 140 -4.51 4.75 -9.70
C GLY A 140 -5.55 3.62 -9.71
N VAL A 141 -6.79 3.89 -10.12
CA VAL A 141 -7.87 2.90 -10.21
C VAL A 141 -8.06 2.45 -11.66
N THR A 142 -8.08 1.13 -11.87
CA THR A 142 -8.39 0.51 -13.16
C THR A 142 -9.49 -0.53 -13.01
N THR A 143 -10.22 -0.79 -14.08
CA THR A 143 -11.28 -1.80 -14.08
C THR A 143 -11.18 -2.66 -15.32
N ASN A 144 -11.58 -3.92 -15.21
CA ASN A 144 -11.61 -4.85 -16.32
C ASN A 144 -12.90 -5.66 -16.31
N GLY A 145 -13.43 -5.93 -17.48
CA GLY A 145 -14.60 -6.77 -17.67
C GLY A 145 -15.90 -6.21 -17.10
N THR A 146 -16.92 -7.02 -17.13
CA THR A 146 -18.25 -6.72 -16.55
C THR A 146 -18.39 -7.47 -15.22
N PRO A 147 -18.67 -6.80 -14.11
CA PRO A 147 -18.89 -7.45 -12.82
C PRO A 147 -19.90 -8.60 -12.92
N GLY A 148 -19.57 -9.74 -12.31
CA GLY A 148 -20.33 -10.99 -12.45
C GLY A 148 -19.89 -11.88 -13.61
N SER A 149 -18.88 -11.47 -14.39
CA SER A 149 -18.32 -12.25 -15.49
C SER A 149 -16.86 -12.61 -15.23
N SER A 150 -16.41 -13.74 -15.76
CA SER A 150 -15.04 -14.22 -15.60
C SER A 150 -14.01 -13.15 -15.98
N GLY A 151 -13.01 -12.95 -15.13
CA GLY A 151 -11.94 -11.98 -15.29
C GLY A 151 -12.31 -10.53 -14.97
N ALA A 152 -13.53 -10.26 -14.47
CA ALA A 152 -13.90 -8.92 -14.03
C ALA A 152 -13.21 -8.54 -12.74
N TYR A 153 -12.68 -7.32 -12.67
CA TYR A 153 -12.07 -6.79 -11.44
C TYR A 153 -12.08 -5.26 -11.39
N THR A 154 -11.94 -4.75 -10.20
CA THR A 154 -11.49 -3.37 -9.93
C THR A 154 -10.15 -3.44 -9.22
N GLN A 155 -9.17 -2.65 -9.67
CA GLN A 155 -7.83 -2.61 -9.09
C GLN A 155 -7.48 -1.19 -8.68
N ILE A 156 -6.78 -1.05 -7.55
CA ILE A 156 -6.20 0.22 -7.11
C ILE A 156 -4.71 0.04 -6.81
N VAL A 157 -3.91 1.01 -7.24
CA VAL A 157 -2.49 1.15 -6.89
C VAL A 157 -2.35 2.48 -6.15
N PRO A 158 -2.52 2.49 -4.82
CA PRO A 158 -2.40 3.70 -4.05
C PRO A 158 -0.95 4.22 -4.04
N THR A 159 -0.80 5.53 -3.93
CA THR A 159 0.47 6.24 -3.80
C THR A 159 0.46 7.08 -2.53
N ASP A 160 1.58 7.70 -2.18
CA ASP A 160 1.66 8.62 -1.03
C ASP A 160 0.72 9.84 -1.17
N SER A 161 0.27 10.15 -2.38
CA SER A 161 -0.72 11.20 -2.63
C SER A 161 -2.17 10.71 -2.58
N THR A 162 -2.41 9.40 -2.42
CA THR A 162 -3.77 8.87 -2.23
C THR A 162 -4.34 9.41 -0.91
N PRO A 163 -5.61 9.87 -0.87
CA PRO A 163 -6.24 10.27 0.37
C PRO A 163 -6.13 9.21 1.45
N LEU A 164 -5.89 9.62 2.71
CA LEU A 164 -5.73 8.67 3.82
C LEU A 164 -6.94 7.76 4.02
N VAL A 165 -8.11 8.24 3.62
CA VAL A 165 -9.39 7.53 3.72
C VAL A 165 -10.13 7.65 2.42
N LEU A 166 -10.55 6.52 1.89
CA LEU A 166 -11.56 6.41 0.85
C LEU A 166 -12.64 5.41 1.30
N HIS A 167 -13.72 5.38 0.56
CA HIS A 167 -14.79 4.40 0.72
C HIS A 167 -14.88 3.55 -0.55
N TYR A 168 -14.96 2.24 -0.41
CA TYR A 168 -15.33 1.39 -1.54
C TYR A 168 -16.84 1.14 -1.53
N GLY A 169 -17.44 1.14 -2.68
CA GLY A 169 -18.89 1.03 -2.81
C GLY A 169 -19.33 0.65 -4.22
N CYS A 170 -20.61 0.36 -4.39
CA CYS A 170 -21.20 0.07 -5.68
C CYS A 170 -21.55 1.36 -6.41
N SER A 171 -21.16 1.48 -7.70
CA SER A 171 -21.53 2.66 -8.49
C SER A 171 -23.03 2.75 -8.76
N ALA A 172 -23.74 1.60 -8.81
CA ALA A 172 -25.17 1.57 -9.04
C ALA A 172 -26.00 1.76 -7.75
N HIS A 173 -25.54 1.20 -6.62
CA HIS A 173 -26.31 1.12 -5.38
C HIS A 173 -25.57 1.76 -4.22
N GLY A 174 -26.27 2.52 -3.36
CA GLY A 174 -25.67 3.21 -2.21
C GLY A 174 -25.36 2.28 -1.03
N TYR A 175 -24.31 2.58 -0.29
CA TYR A 175 -23.99 2.00 1.01
C TYR A 175 -23.82 0.47 1.02
N MET A 176 -23.25 -0.11 -0.05
CA MET A 176 -22.95 -1.56 -0.12
C MET A 176 -21.58 -1.95 0.41
N GLY A 177 -20.68 -1.00 0.53
CA GLY A 177 -19.28 -1.24 0.88
C GLY A 177 -18.90 -0.66 2.24
N GLY A 178 -17.62 -0.41 2.40
CA GLY A 178 -17.02 0.03 3.64
C GLY A 178 -15.91 1.07 3.43
N ARG A 179 -15.11 1.25 4.47
CA ARG A 179 -13.98 2.17 4.50
C ARG A 179 -12.70 1.47 4.06
N ALA A 180 -11.83 2.20 3.37
CA ALA A 180 -10.46 1.81 3.07
C ALA A 180 -9.50 2.91 3.56
N ASP A 181 -8.54 2.55 4.40
CA ASP A 181 -7.46 3.42 4.83
C ASP A 181 -6.19 3.12 4.02
N PHE A 182 -5.46 4.17 3.68
CA PHE A 182 -4.26 4.08 2.87
C PHE A 182 -3.05 4.43 3.73
N GLY A 183 -2.41 3.41 4.26
CA GLY A 183 -1.10 3.32 4.87
C GLY A 183 -0.66 4.43 5.81
N THR A 184 0.34 4.16 6.61
CA THR A 184 1.04 5.21 7.33
C THR A 184 1.83 6.04 6.33
N ARG A 185 1.46 7.31 6.15
CA ARG A 185 2.40 8.28 5.58
C ARG A 185 3.65 8.21 6.45
N ASN A 186 4.74 7.78 5.86
CA ASN A 186 6.02 7.87 6.54
C ASN A 186 6.34 9.35 6.68
N LEU A 187 6.28 9.86 7.90
CA LEU A 187 6.68 11.23 8.22
C LEU A 187 8.21 11.41 8.23
N THR A 188 8.99 10.37 7.89
CA THR A 188 10.43 10.53 7.67
C THR A 188 10.66 11.36 6.41
N GLY A 189 11.05 12.56 6.59
CA GLY A 189 11.23 13.56 5.52
C GLY A 189 10.29 14.75 5.66
N PHE A 190 9.35 14.71 6.61
CA PHE A 190 8.63 15.90 7.05
C PHE A 190 9.28 16.43 8.31
N ASP A 191 9.70 17.67 8.28
CA ASP A 191 10.11 18.42 9.44
C ASP A 191 9.12 19.56 9.73
N THR A 192 9.44 20.40 10.71
CA THR A 192 8.57 21.51 11.06
C THR A 192 8.50 22.59 9.98
N ASP A 193 9.45 22.59 9.04
CA ASP A 193 9.49 23.56 7.93
C ASP A 193 8.49 23.19 6.83
N ASP A 194 8.09 21.92 6.75
CA ASP A 194 7.06 21.42 5.83
C ASP A 194 5.63 21.69 6.33
N LEU A 195 5.47 22.12 7.57
CA LEU A 195 4.17 22.43 8.16
C LEU A 195 3.86 23.94 8.03
N SER A 196 2.80 24.27 7.33
CA SER A 196 2.30 25.64 7.31
C SER A 196 1.82 26.07 8.67
N GLU A 197 2.27 27.24 9.14
CA GLU A 197 1.83 27.81 10.39
C GLU A 197 0.34 28.19 10.34
N GLY A 198 -0.42 27.78 11.34
CA GLY A 198 -1.82 28.18 11.47
C GLY A 198 -1.96 29.64 11.93
N SER A 199 -3.09 30.26 11.66
CA SER A 199 -3.37 31.65 12.09
C SER A 199 -3.51 31.80 13.62
N SER A 200 -3.85 30.73 14.32
CA SER A 200 -4.10 30.73 15.77
C SER A 200 -3.06 29.96 16.56
N ASN A 201 -2.55 28.86 16.02
CA ASN A 201 -1.51 28.04 16.63
C ASN A 201 -0.20 28.28 15.91
N LEU A 202 0.56 29.20 16.43
CA LEU A 202 1.84 29.65 15.86
C LEU A 202 2.98 28.84 16.47
N TYR A 203 3.97 28.46 15.66
CA TYR A 203 5.17 27.80 16.16
C TYR A 203 5.97 28.74 17.07
N PHE A 204 6.66 28.14 18.01
CA PHE A 204 7.61 28.87 18.85
C PHE A 204 8.82 29.27 18.00
N THR A 205 9.15 30.60 17.96
CA THR A 205 10.39 31.09 17.39
C THR A 205 11.08 32.00 18.40
N ASN A 206 12.42 32.09 18.35
CA ASN A 206 13.16 32.99 19.22
C ASN A 206 12.72 34.46 19.03
N ALA A 207 12.48 34.88 17.80
CA ALA A 207 11.98 36.21 17.50
C ALA A 207 10.62 36.53 18.17
N ARG A 208 9.72 35.56 18.26
CA ARG A 208 8.44 35.72 18.98
C ARG A 208 8.63 35.78 20.49
N ALA A 209 9.56 34.98 21.03
CA ALA A 209 9.90 35.03 22.45
C ALA A 209 10.50 36.40 22.79
N ASP A 210 11.47 36.88 22.01
CA ASP A 210 12.15 38.17 22.20
C ASP A 210 11.17 39.36 22.11
N ALA A 211 10.24 39.33 21.15
CA ALA A 211 9.20 40.33 21.00
C ALA A 211 8.24 40.37 22.22
N ARG A 212 7.94 39.26 22.82
CA ARG A 212 7.12 39.17 24.05
C ARG A 212 7.86 39.69 25.28
N ILE A 213 9.16 39.40 25.39
CA ILE A 213 10.01 39.89 26.48
C ILE A 213 10.20 41.41 26.36
N ALA A 214 10.37 41.92 25.16
CA ALA A 214 10.53 43.34 24.91
C ALA A 214 9.26 44.18 25.15
N ALA A 215 8.08 43.51 25.17
CA ALA A 215 6.77 44.15 25.39
C ALA A 215 6.28 44.06 26.84
N ALA A 216 7.02 43.41 27.73
CA ALA A 216 6.73 43.27 29.14
C ALA A 216 7.48 44.32 30.00
#